data_6b0e52a62d740db14c68ed367a94c31b
#
_entry.id   6b0e52a62d740db14c68ed367a94c31b
#
_cell.length_a   1.000
_cell.length_b   1.000
_cell.length_c   1.000
_cell.angle_alpha   90.00
_cell.angle_beta   90.00
_cell.angle_gamma   90.00
#
_symmetry.space_group_name_H-M   'P 1'
#
loop_
_entity.id
_entity.type
_entity.pdbx_description
1 polymer ?
#
loop_
_entity_poly.entity_id
_entity_poly.type
_entity_poly.pdbx_seq_one_letter_code
_entity_poly.pdbx_strand_id
1 'polypeptide(L)'
;MEKSVGIFFENDEGEILFLLRDDKPSILYPNQWDVLGGVVENGETAKEAIAREMQEELEIDLKNFEVFKVFNWPEKIETIFYKKLNLDINKVNLHEGQRIKYFSKKELLSMDLAFYDNEIVKDFFKNK
;
A
#
# COMPACT_ATOMS: atom_id res chain seq x y z
N MET A 1 -20.14 5.53 1.76
CA MET A 1 -19.15 4.42 1.74
C MET A 1 -17.75 5.00 1.65
N GLU A 2 -16.84 4.51 2.45
CA GLU A 2 -15.46 4.96 2.42
C GLU A 2 -14.79 4.59 1.09
N LYS A 3 -13.92 5.49 0.61
CA LYS A 3 -13.06 5.22 -0.54
C LYS A 3 -11.62 5.27 -0.07
N SER A 4 -10.86 4.24 -0.37
CA SER A 4 -9.45 4.15 0.02
C SER A 4 -8.59 3.85 -1.20
N VAL A 5 -7.30 4.09 -1.05
CA VAL A 5 -6.29 3.85 -2.09
C VAL A 5 -5.10 3.13 -1.50
N GLY A 6 -4.44 2.34 -2.32
CA GLY A 6 -3.17 1.74 -1.98
C GLY A 6 -2.28 1.65 -3.21
N ILE A 7 -1.01 1.38 -3.01
CA ILE A 7 -0.07 1.23 -4.12
C ILE A 7 0.93 0.12 -3.84
N PHE A 8 1.18 -0.67 -4.87
CA PHE A 8 2.26 -1.66 -4.89
C PHE A 8 3.45 -1.08 -5.65
N PHE A 9 4.56 -0.86 -4.94
CA PHE A 9 5.85 -0.58 -5.57
C PHE A 9 6.59 -1.91 -5.68
N GLU A 10 6.87 -2.30 -6.91
CA GLU A 10 7.61 -3.54 -7.17
C GLU A 10 9.05 -3.19 -7.56
N ASN A 11 10.03 -3.80 -6.88
CA ASN A 11 11.44 -3.61 -7.23
C ASN A 11 11.87 -4.60 -8.33
N ASP A 12 13.14 -4.54 -8.73
CA ASP A 12 13.68 -5.38 -9.80
C ASP A 12 13.73 -6.87 -9.43
N GLU A 13 13.68 -7.20 -8.14
CA GLU A 13 13.63 -8.58 -7.67
C GLU A 13 12.21 -9.14 -7.58
N GLY A 14 11.20 -8.36 -7.99
CA GLY A 14 9.81 -8.77 -7.92
C GLY A 14 9.20 -8.70 -6.55
N GLU A 15 9.83 -7.98 -5.64
CA GLU A 15 9.34 -7.78 -4.28
C GLU A 15 8.47 -6.54 -4.19
N ILE A 16 7.51 -6.54 -3.28
CA ILE A 16 6.54 -5.45 -3.08
C ILE A 16 6.77 -4.78 -1.74
N LEU A 17 6.70 -3.44 -1.74
CA LEU A 17 6.92 -2.62 -0.55
C LEU A 17 5.66 -2.56 0.32
N PHE A 18 5.82 -2.87 1.60
CA PHE A 18 4.76 -2.79 2.60
C PHE A 18 5.20 -1.93 3.79
N LEU A 19 4.22 -1.44 4.53
CA LEU A 19 4.39 -0.60 5.71
C LEU A 19 4.00 -1.39 6.96
N LEU A 20 4.84 -1.37 7.99
CA LEU A 20 4.48 -1.92 9.30
C LEU A 20 3.70 -0.85 10.08
N ARG A 21 2.43 -1.14 10.37
CA ARG A 21 1.56 -0.22 11.10
C ARG A 21 2.08 -0.01 12.53
N ASP A 22 1.76 1.16 13.10
CA ASP A 22 2.14 1.49 14.47
C ASP A 22 1.62 0.43 15.45
N ASP A 23 2.35 0.24 16.53
CA ASP A 23 1.98 -0.70 17.60
C ASP A 23 1.24 0.10 18.70
N LYS A 24 -0.01 0.48 18.39
CA LYS A 24 -0.85 1.27 19.27
C LYS A 24 -2.22 0.62 19.42
N PRO A 25 -2.76 0.50 20.65
CA PRO A 25 -4.09 -0.10 20.82
C PRO A 25 -5.23 0.77 20.27
N SER A 26 -4.96 2.03 19.95
CA SER A 26 -5.96 2.97 19.43
C SER A 26 -6.24 2.82 17.94
N ILE A 27 -5.45 2.04 17.19
CA ILE A 27 -5.65 1.85 15.76
C ILE A 27 -6.05 0.42 15.44
N LEU A 28 -6.64 0.23 14.25
CA LEU A 28 -6.96 -1.10 13.73
C LEU A 28 -5.68 -1.78 13.25
N TYR A 29 -5.61 -3.09 13.44
CA TYR A 29 -4.48 -3.92 12.98
C TYR A 29 -3.11 -3.39 13.42
N PRO A 30 -2.91 -3.13 14.71
CA PRO A 30 -1.61 -2.62 15.18
C PRO A 30 -0.51 -3.65 14.94
N ASN A 31 0.67 -3.16 14.62
CA ASN A 31 1.87 -3.99 14.45
C ASN A 31 1.73 -5.06 13.35
N GLN A 32 0.90 -4.78 12.34
CA GLN A 32 0.75 -5.64 11.16
C GLN A 32 1.19 -4.91 9.89
N TRP A 33 1.65 -5.68 8.92
CA TRP A 33 2.07 -5.14 7.62
C TRP A 33 0.86 -4.82 6.77
N ASP A 34 0.93 -3.68 6.06
CA ASP A 34 -0.17 -3.10 5.32
C ASP A 34 0.31 -2.50 4.00
N VAL A 35 -0.57 -2.47 3.01
CA VAL A 35 -0.35 -1.77 1.75
C VAL A 35 -0.18 -0.28 2.05
N LEU A 36 0.77 0.36 1.37
CA LEU A 36 0.93 1.81 1.43
C LEU A 36 -0.30 2.49 0.85
N GLY A 37 -0.82 3.52 1.52
CA GLY A 37 -1.98 4.26 1.02
C GLY A 37 -2.73 4.97 2.12
N GLY A 38 -4.01 5.22 1.89
CA GLY A 38 -4.85 5.92 2.84
C GLY A 38 -6.27 6.11 2.33
N VAL A 39 -6.96 7.08 2.92
CA VAL A 39 -8.36 7.38 2.61
C VAL A 39 -8.44 8.51 1.59
N VAL A 40 -9.38 8.39 0.65
CA VAL A 40 -9.66 9.46 -0.31
C VAL A 40 -10.46 10.57 0.40
N GLU A 41 -9.98 11.79 0.30
CA GLU A 41 -10.64 12.95 0.90
C GLU A 41 -11.71 13.52 -0.02
N ASN A 42 -12.65 14.29 0.53
CA ASN A 42 -13.71 14.91 -0.24
C ASN A 42 -13.11 15.77 -1.36
N GLY A 43 -13.59 15.55 -2.59
CA GLY A 43 -13.14 16.30 -3.75
C GLY A 43 -11.90 15.75 -4.43
N GLU A 44 -11.28 14.71 -3.86
CA GLU A 44 -10.14 14.05 -4.51
C GLU A 44 -10.58 12.91 -5.41
N THR A 45 -9.85 12.72 -6.51
CA THR A 45 -9.89 11.44 -7.23
C THR A 45 -8.99 10.43 -6.50
N ALA A 46 -9.16 9.16 -6.80
CA ALA A 46 -8.28 8.11 -6.25
C ALA A 46 -6.82 8.39 -6.61
N LYS A 47 -6.57 8.82 -7.83
CA LYS A 47 -5.22 9.14 -8.32
C LYS A 47 -4.58 10.29 -7.55
N GLU A 48 -5.36 11.33 -7.27
CA GLU A 48 -4.90 12.46 -6.45
C GLU A 48 -4.62 12.03 -5.01
N ALA A 49 -5.48 11.18 -4.46
CA ALA A 49 -5.33 10.70 -3.10
C ALA A 49 -4.04 9.90 -2.91
N ILE A 50 -3.73 8.97 -3.81
CA ILE A 50 -2.51 8.17 -3.67
C ILE A 50 -1.25 9.03 -3.83
N ALA A 51 -1.28 10.02 -4.72
CA ALA A 51 -0.15 10.94 -4.88
C ALA A 51 0.07 11.77 -3.61
N ARG A 52 -1.01 12.26 -2.99
CA ARG A 52 -0.94 12.99 -1.73
C ARG A 52 -0.41 12.12 -0.60
N GLU A 53 -0.95 10.90 -0.47
CA GLU A 53 -0.53 9.98 0.58
C GLU A 53 0.96 9.62 0.49
N MET A 54 1.47 9.40 -0.73
CA MET A 54 2.89 9.07 -0.90
C MET A 54 3.79 10.26 -0.60
N GLN A 55 3.34 11.47 -0.89
CA GLN A 55 4.08 12.68 -0.50
C GLN A 55 4.09 12.84 1.02
N GLU A 56 2.96 12.63 1.68
CA GLU A 56 2.84 12.79 3.13
C GLU A 56 3.60 11.70 3.89
N GLU A 57 3.49 10.44 3.47
CA GLU A 57 4.05 9.32 4.22
C GLU A 57 5.53 9.08 3.93
N LEU A 58 5.96 9.23 2.68
CA LEU A 58 7.30 8.85 2.24
C LEU A 58 8.08 9.97 1.56
N GLU A 59 7.49 11.16 1.40
CA GLU A 59 8.08 12.28 0.65
C GLU A 59 8.43 11.88 -0.79
N ILE A 60 7.59 11.06 -1.41
CA ILE A 60 7.75 10.65 -2.81
C ILE A 60 6.85 11.49 -3.69
N ASP A 61 7.44 12.12 -4.72
CA ASP A 61 6.69 12.80 -5.78
C ASP A 61 6.27 11.74 -6.81
N LEU A 62 5.07 11.21 -6.62
CA LEU A 62 4.58 10.05 -7.36
C LEU A 62 4.15 10.42 -8.77
N LYS A 63 4.81 9.84 -9.78
CA LYS A 63 4.51 10.02 -11.21
C LYS A 63 4.58 8.68 -11.93
N ASN A 64 3.94 8.60 -13.11
CA ASN A 64 4.01 7.42 -14.00
C ASN A 64 3.64 6.13 -13.27
N PHE A 65 2.40 6.07 -12.81
CA PHE A 65 1.83 4.90 -12.15
C PHE A 65 0.48 4.58 -12.75
N GLU A 66 0.00 3.36 -12.54
CA GLU A 66 -1.24 2.89 -13.15
C GLU A 66 -2.12 2.17 -12.14
N VAL A 67 -3.38 2.02 -12.46
CA VAL A 67 -4.31 1.24 -11.65
C VAL A 67 -4.03 -0.25 -11.88
N PHE A 68 -3.82 -0.98 -10.78
CA PHE A 68 -3.84 -2.43 -10.84
C PHE A 68 -5.29 -2.92 -10.86
N LYS A 69 -6.08 -2.54 -9.84
CA LYS A 69 -7.45 -3.01 -9.74
C LYS A 69 -8.26 -2.20 -8.72
N VAL A 70 -9.58 -2.13 -8.93
CA VAL A 70 -10.53 -1.57 -7.95
C VAL A 70 -11.24 -2.72 -7.26
N PHE A 71 -11.22 -2.72 -5.94
CA PHE A 71 -11.87 -3.74 -5.10
C PHE A 71 -13.09 -3.16 -4.42
N ASN A 72 -14.20 -3.89 -4.50
CA ASN A 72 -15.46 -3.50 -3.83
C ASN A 72 -15.66 -4.40 -2.61
N TRP A 73 -15.33 -3.85 -1.43
CA TRP A 73 -15.53 -4.53 -0.16
C TRP A 73 -16.87 -4.10 0.45
N PRO A 74 -17.43 -4.83 1.41
CA PRO A 74 -18.72 -4.44 2.00
C PRO A 74 -18.79 -3.02 2.54
N GLU A 75 -17.70 -2.50 3.13
CA GLU A 75 -17.68 -1.19 3.78
C GLU A 75 -16.89 -0.12 3.02
N LYS A 76 -16.18 -0.50 1.95
CA LYS A 76 -15.35 0.47 1.21
C LYS A 76 -15.06 0.04 -0.22
N ILE A 77 -14.74 1.04 -1.05
CA ILE A 77 -14.19 0.82 -2.39
C ILE A 77 -12.71 1.16 -2.30
N GLU A 78 -11.85 0.23 -2.72
CA GLU A 78 -10.40 0.40 -2.61
C GLU A 78 -9.75 0.29 -3.98
N THR A 79 -9.05 1.35 -4.40
CA THR A 79 -8.29 1.36 -5.65
C THR A 79 -6.83 1.07 -5.36
N ILE A 80 -6.29 0.03 -5.95
CA ILE A 80 -4.89 -0.35 -5.80
C ILE A 80 -4.14 0.03 -7.08
N PHE A 81 -3.11 0.84 -6.90
CA PHE A 81 -2.22 1.28 -7.97
C PHE A 81 -0.96 0.43 -8.01
N TYR A 82 -0.22 0.57 -9.09
CA TYR A 82 1.02 -0.17 -9.32
C TYR A 82 2.07 0.71 -9.95
N LYS A 83 3.32 0.55 -9.51
CA LYS A 83 4.47 1.19 -10.13
C LYS A 83 5.73 0.37 -9.86
N LYS A 84 6.54 0.19 -10.89
CA LYS A 84 7.88 -0.37 -10.70
C LYS A 84 8.78 0.71 -10.12
N LEU A 85 9.38 0.43 -8.96
CA LEU A 85 10.19 1.42 -8.26
C LEU A 85 11.17 0.74 -7.31
N ASN A 86 12.45 1.08 -7.45
CA ASN A 86 13.51 0.60 -6.57
C ASN A 86 13.84 1.71 -5.57
N LEU A 87 13.27 1.64 -4.38
CA LEU A 87 13.57 2.60 -3.32
C LEU A 87 14.70 2.08 -2.44
N ASP A 88 15.63 2.98 -2.09
CA ASP A 88 16.56 2.73 -1.00
C ASP A 88 15.81 3.05 0.30
N ILE A 89 15.28 2.01 0.93
CA ILE A 89 14.42 2.17 2.12
C ILE A 89 15.15 2.84 3.28
N ASN A 90 16.48 2.80 3.30
CA ASN A 90 17.28 3.44 4.35
C ASN A 90 17.35 4.96 4.18
N LYS A 91 16.98 5.47 3.01
CA LYS A 91 17.00 6.91 2.70
C LYS A 91 15.62 7.54 2.71
N VAL A 92 14.57 6.77 2.94
CA VAL A 92 13.20 7.28 2.97
C VAL A 92 12.91 7.92 4.32
N ASN A 93 12.33 9.12 4.29
CA ASN A 93 11.82 9.78 5.51
C ASN A 93 10.39 9.30 5.74
N LEU A 94 10.25 8.32 6.60
CA LEU A 94 8.95 7.73 6.91
C LEU A 94 8.21 8.58 7.94
N HIS A 95 6.99 9.02 7.61
CA HIS A 95 6.17 9.87 8.47
C HIS A 95 4.99 9.14 9.11
N GLU A 96 4.76 7.89 8.75
CA GLU A 96 3.68 7.09 9.31
C GLU A 96 4.13 5.64 9.40
N GLY A 97 3.70 4.95 10.45
CA GLY A 97 4.09 3.56 10.68
C GLY A 97 5.47 3.43 11.29
N GLN A 98 5.90 2.20 11.51
CA GLN A 98 7.17 1.90 12.18
C GLN A 98 8.33 1.76 11.21
N ARG A 99 8.09 1.14 10.05
CA ARG A 99 9.10 0.95 9.00
C ARG A 99 8.46 0.42 7.72
N ILE A 100 9.23 0.45 6.64
CA ILE A 100 8.85 -0.13 5.36
C ILE A 100 9.83 -1.23 5.00
N LYS A 101 9.37 -2.20 4.19
CA LYS A 101 10.22 -3.31 3.75
C LYS A 101 9.64 -3.91 2.47
N TYR A 102 10.52 -4.33 1.57
CA TYR A 102 10.16 -5.12 0.40
C TYR A 102 10.04 -6.59 0.78
N PHE A 103 8.97 -7.24 0.33
CA PHE A 103 8.71 -8.66 0.58
C PHE A 103 8.53 -9.40 -0.74
N SER A 104 9.04 -10.63 -0.78
CA SER A 104 8.83 -11.51 -1.93
C SER A 104 7.40 -12.04 -1.96
N LYS A 105 6.98 -12.55 -3.13
CA LYS A 105 5.70 -13.25 -3.29
C LYS A 105 5.54 -14.36 -2.24
N LYS A 106 6.57 -15.18 -2.07
CA LYS A 106 6.55 -16.31 -1.13
C LYS A 106 6.32 -15.82 0.30
N GLU A 107 7.01 -14.75 0.70
CA GLU A 107 6.83 -14.17 2.02
C GLU A 107 5.40 -13.63 2.21
N LEU A 108 4.91 -12.83 1.26
CA LEU A 108 3.59 -12.22 1.35
C LEU A 108 2.47 -13.24 1.42
N LEU A 109 2.57 -14.33 0.67
CA LEU A 109 1.55 -15.38 0.66
C LEU A 109 1.51 -16.19 1.97
N SER A 110 2.56 -16.10 2.79
CA SER A 110 2.61 -16.79 4.09
C SER A 110 2.35 -15.87 5.27
N MET A 111 2.16 -14.56 5.03
CA MET A 111 1.96 -13.56 6.09
C MET A 111 0.49 -13.32 6.38
N ASP A 112 0.21 -12.87 7.60
CA ASP A 112 -1.11 -12.39 8.00
C ASP A 112 -1.08 -10.86 7.92
N LEU A 113 -1.58 -10.32 6.81
CA LEU A 113 -1.55 -8.90 6.52
C LEU A 113 -2.79 -8.20 7.09
N ALA A 114 -2.72 -6.86 7.19
CA ALA A 114 -3.82 -6.05 7.68
C ALA A 114 -4.99 -6.01 6.68
N PHE A 115 -6.18 -5.71 7.18
CA PHE A 115 -7.39 -5.49 6.38
C PHE A 115 -7.64 -6.63 5.36
N TYR A 116 -7.86 -6.27 4.09
CA TYR A 116 -8.11 -7.22 2.99
C TYR A 116 -6.83 -7.51 2.19
N ASP A 117 -5.67 -7.15 2.71
CA ASP A 117 -4.43 -7.18 1.94
C ASP A 117 -4.04 -8.58 1.48
N ASN A 118 -4.41 -9.62 2.25
CA ASN A 118 -4.14 -10.99 1.83
C ASN A 118 -4.88 -11.34 0.52
N GLU A 119 -6.13 -10.89 0.38
CA GLU A 119 -6.92 -11.11 -0.84
C GLU A 119 -6.35 -10.31 -2.00
N ILE A 120 -5.94 -9.07 -1.75
CA ILE A 120 -5.36 -8.19 -2.77
C ILE A 120 -4.05 -8.78 -3.29
N VAL A 121 -3.19 -9.26 -2.40
CA VAL A 121 -1.90 -9.89 -2.75
C VAL A 121 -2.13 -11.14 -3.59
N LYS A 122 -3.07 -11.99 -3.21
CA LYS A 122 -3.40 -13.20 -3.97
C LYS A 122 -3.84 -12.86 -5.38
N ASP A 123 -4.70 -11.85 -5.51
CA ASP A 123 -5.18 -11.39 -6.81
C ASP A 123 -4.03 -10.85 -7.66
N PHE A 124 -3.17 -10.03 -7.06
CA PHE A 124 -2.02 -9.44 -7.76
C PHE A 124 -1.10 -10.50 -8.34
N PHE A 125 -0.76 -11.51 -7.56
CA PHE A 125 0.17 -12.56 -7.99
C PHE A 125 -0.47 -13.66 -8.82
N LYS A 126 -1.79 -13.73 -8.87
CA LYS A 126 -2.53 -14.74 -9.62
C LYS A 126 -2.22 -14.69 -11.12
N ASN A 127 -1.94 -13.52 -11.65
CA ASN A 127 -1.69 -13.29 -13.08
C ASN A 127 -0.22 -13.03 -13.39
N LYS A 128 0.67 -13.47 -12.54
CA LYS A 128 2.11 -13.27 -12.74
C LYS A 128 2.86 -14.57 -12.90
#